data_61fd765cb256f049c4c0b8dd231b704f
#
_entry.id   61fd765cb256f049c4c0b8dd231b704f
#
_cell.length_a   1.000
_cell.length_b   1.000
_cell.length_c   1.000
_cell.angle_alpha   90.00
_cell.angle_beta   90.00
_cell.angle_gamma   90.00
#
_symmetry.space_group_name_H-M   'P 1'
#
loop_
_entity.id
_entity.type
_entity.pdbx_description
1 polymer ?
#
loop_
_entity_poly.entity_id
_entity_poly.type
_entity_poly.pdbx_seq_one_letter_code
_entity_poly.pdbx_strand_id
1 'polypeptide(L)'
;MTPASFDADWVVIGSGFGGSVSALRLAEKGYDVTVLEQGSERDDADMPRSTWDLRRYFYAPRLGLRGIFRITPFKDVLVVSGTGVGGGSLGYAMTLYVPPPAFFSDPQWGRLRDWRAELAPHYETAQRMLGVTDVTADDPADGWLREYADEIGVRSTYRKARVGAYLDDPGRTVADPYFGGEGPARTGCISCGRCMVGCPIGAKNSLPKNYLWFARRRGAKVQADRQVVALRPIDEGRGGWEVVHERTGAWLRKQRRVTRARGVVVAGGALGTNRLLAQARADGDLPNLSPRLGDLVRTNSEAVLAVTVPEERAGDLQRRVAITSSIYPDPHTHIETVVYGKEGGAMRSMFSLMTG
;
A
#
# COMPACT_ATOMS: atom_id res chain seq x y z
N MET A 1 28.15 -1.34 34.06
CA MET A 1 26.80 -1.21 33.52
C MET A 1 26.48 -2.48 32.78
N THR A 2 25.46 -3.21 33.19
CA THR A 2 25.00 -4.42 32.46
C THR A 2 24.59 -3.95 31.05
N PRO A 3 25.06 -4.62 29.97
CA PRO A 3 24.63 -4.24 28.63
C PRO A 3 23.11 -4.27 28.55
N ALA A 4 22.50 -3.22 28.04
CA ALA A 4 21.06 -3.15 27.88
C ALA A 4 20.61 -4.34 27.02
N SER A 5 19.76 -5.20 27.57
CA SER A 5 19.19 -6.31 26.79
C SER A 5 18.21 -5.71 25.77
N PHE A 6 18.43 -6.02 24.51
CA PHE A 6 17.50 -5.66 23.44
C PHE A 6 16.42 -6.72 23.28
N ASP A 7 15.21 -6.29 22.96
CA ASP A 7 14.07 -7.17 22.68
C ASP A 7 14.10 -7.66 21.23
N ALA A 8 14.79 -6.92 20.35
CA ALA A 8 15.01 -7.23 18.95
C ALA A 8 16.27 -6.51 18.44
N ASP A 9 16.89 -7.00 17.35
CA ASP A 9 17.93 -6.24 16.67
C ASP A 9 17.32 -5.02 15.94
N TRP A 10 16.18 -5.22 15.29
CA TRP A 10 15.47 -4.17 14.55
C TRP A 10 14.00 -4.13 14.86
N VAL A 11 13.48 -2.92 15.06
CA VAL A 11 12.05 -2.64 15.06
C VAL A 11 11.68 -1.92 13.76
N VAL A 12 10.71 -2.47 13.03
CA VAL A 12 10.14 -1.86 11.83
C VAL A 12 8.77 -1.28 12.19
N ILE A 13 8.59 0.02 12.03
CA ILE A 13 7.36 0.74 12.35
C ILE A 13 6.50 0.84 11.09
N GLY A 14 5.45 0.03 11.00
CA GLY A 14 4.57 -0.11 9.84
C GLY A 14 4.93 -1.32 8.97
N SER A 15 3.91 -1.99 8.47
CA SER A 15 4.01 -3.22 7.66
C SER A 15 3.63 -3.03 6.18
N GLY A 16 3.55 -1.78 5.72
CA GLY A 16 3.30 -1.43 4.32
C GLY A 16 4.49 -1.78 3.41
N PHE A 17 4.51 -1.26 2.18
CA PHE A 17 5.54 -1.60 1.18
C PHE A 17 6.96 -1.42 1.72
N GLY A 18 7.31 -0.24 2.25
CA GLY A 18 8.65 0.01 2.78
C GLY A 18 9.00 -0.89 3.97
N GLY A 19 8.07 -1.05 4.92
CA GLY A 19 8.30 -1.85 6.13
C GLY A 19 8.41 -3.34 5.84
N SER A 20 7.59 -3.89 4.97
CA SER A 20 7.62 -5.32 4.63
C SER A 20 8.90 -5.71 3.89
N VAL A 21 9.36 -4.87 2.95
CA VAL A 21 10.64 -5.08 2.25
C VAL A 21 11.80 -5.01 3.24
N SER A 22 11.84 -3.99 4.10
CA SER A 22 12.88 -3.84 5.12
C SER A 22 12.90 -5.02 6.08
N ALA A 23 11.72 -5.47 6.55
CA ALA A 23 11.62 -6.61 7.45
C ALA A 23 12.20 -7.89 6.83
N LEU A 24 11.86 -8.17 5.55
CA LEU A 24 12.41 -9.32 4.84
C LEU A 24 13.93 -9.21 4.69
N ARG A 25 14.44 -8.08 4.19
CA ARG A 25 15.88 -7.89 3.95
C ARG A 25 16.72 -7.96 5.23
N LEU A 26 16.18 -7.48 6.35
CA LEU A 26 16.83 -7.62 7.65
C LEU A 26 16.81 -9.08 8.16
N ALA A 27 15.66 -9.75 8.04
CA ALA A 27 15.54 -11.16 8.44
C ALA A 27 16.42 -12.09 7.59
N GLU A 28 16.60 -11.82 6.29
CA GLU A 28 17.53 -12.55 5.41
C GLU A 28 18.99 -12.42 5.84
N LYS A 29 19.34 -11.33 6.52
CA LYS A 29 20.68 -11.12 7.10
C LYS A 29 20.84 -11.74 8.50
N GLY A 30 19.82 -12.43 9.01
CA GLY A 30 19.84 -13.11 10.29
C GLY A 30 19.52 -12.23 11.50
N TYR A 31 19.03 -11.00 11.31
CA TYR A 31 18.61 -10.14 12.42
C TYR A 31 17.28 -10.59 13.02
N ASP A 32 17.13 -10.47 14.35
CA ASP A 32 15.82 -10.55 15.03
C ASP A 32 15.02 -9.28 14.74
N VAL A 33 13.91 -9.44 14.03
CA VAL A 33 13.09 -8.33 13.52
C VAL A 33 11.70 -8.36 14.14
N THR A 34 11.28 -7.24 14.72
CA THR A 34 9.91 -7.02 15.18
C THR A 34 9.25 -5.91 14.34
N VAL A 35 8.13 -6.23 13.70
CA VAL A 35 7.30 -5.28 12.96
C VAL A 35 6.11 -4.86 13.81
N LEU A 36 5.90 -3.57 13.99
CA LEU A 36 4.76 -3.00 14.73
C LEU A 36 3.79 -2.35 13.75
N GLU A 37 2.58 -2.89 13.64
CA GLU A 37 1.53 -2.39 12.75
C GLU A 37 0.33 -1.87 13.56
N GLN A 38 -0.12 -0.65 13.27
CA GLN A 38 -1.26 -0.05 13.96
C GLN A 38 -2.61 -0.69 13.59
N GLY A 39 -2.73 -1.21 12.38
CA GLY A 39 -3.95 -1.86 11.91
C GLY A 39 -4.00 -3.34 12.25
N SER A 40 -5.17 -3.93 12.00
CA SER A 40 -5.41 -5.35 12.30
C SER A 40 -4.84 -6.25 11.21
N GLU A 41 -4.54 -7.48 11.57
CA GLU A 41 -4.27 -8.55 10.62
C GLU A 41 -5.58 -9.14 10.10
N ARG A 42 -5.59 -9.52 8.82
CA ARG A 42 -6.78 -10.06 8.15
C ARG A 42 -6.39 -11.14 7.16
N ASP A 43 -7.18 -12.19 7.14
CA ASP A 43 -7.18 -13.16 6.06
C ASP A 43 -8.09 -12.70 4.91
N ASP A 44 -8.00 -13.35 3.75
CA ASP A 44 -8.82 -13.00 2.59
C ASP A 44 -10.33 -13.06 2.91
N ALA A 45 -10.76 -14.06 3.67
CA ALA A 45 -12.17 -14.23 4.09
C ALA A 45 -12.68 -13.09 5.00
N ASP A 46 -11.76 -12.39 5.70
CA ASP A 46 -12.06 -11.27 6.59
C ASP A 46 -12.03 -9.91 5.88
N MET A 47 -11.68 -9.89 4.60
CA MET A 47 -11.73 -8.66 3.83
C MET A 47 -13.17 -8.15 3.68
N PRO A 48 -13.37 -6.81 3.53
CA PRO A 48 -14.69 -6.25 3.29
C PRO A 48 -15.37 -6.92 2.09
N ARG A 49 -16.65 -7.20 2.21
CA ARG A 49 -17.44 -7.74 1.10
C ARG A 49 -17.95 -6.65 0.17
N SER A 50 -18.05 -5.43 0.68
CA SER A 50 -18.46 -4.24 -0.07
C SER A 50 -17.93 -2.99 0.62
N THR A 51 -18.01 -1.84 -0.06
CA THR A 51 -17.71 -0.52 0.53
C THR A 51 -18.71 -0.11 1.62
N TRP A 52 -19.87 -0.77 1.71
CA TRP A 52 -20.86 -0.59 2.79
C TRP A 52 -20.56 -1.40 4.05
N ASP A 53 -19.61 -2.30 4.02
CA ASP A 53 -19.10 -2.98 5.23
C ASP A 53 -18.18 -2.03 6.00
N LEU A 54 -18.76 -0.99 6.59
CA LEU A 54 -18.06 0.14 7.19
C LEU A 54 -17.02 -0.31 8.24
N ARG A 55 -17.33 -1.35 9.00
CA ARG A 55 -16.43 -1.86 10.05
C ARG A 55 -15.14 -2.46 9.51
N ARG A 56 -15.21 -3.14 8.36
CA ARG A 56 -14.05 -3.77 7.72
C ARG A 56 -13.42 -2.87 6.66
N TYR A 57 -14.17 -1.87 6.16
CA TYR A 57 -13.70 -0.97 5.11
C TYR A 57 -13.00 0.26 5.68
N PHE A 58 -13.63 0.97 6.64
CA PHE A 58 -13.07 2.20 7.21
C PHE A 58 -12.27 1.96 8.49
N TYR A 59 -11.18 2.72 8.63
CA TYR A 59 -10.32 2.68 9.80
C TYR A 59 -10.46 3.94 10.64
N ALA A 60 -11.22 3.84 11.73
CA ALA A 60 -11.34 4.82 12.79
C ALA A 60 -11.40 4.07 14.14
N PRO A 61 -10.26 3.56 14.64
CA PRO A 61 -10.23 2.57 15.73
C PRO A 61 -10.81 3.07 17.03
N ARG A 62 -10.83 4.39 17.27
CA ARG A 62 -11.53 5.01 18.43
C ARG A 62 -13.04 4.87 18.35
N LEU A 63 -13.60 4.72 17.15
CA LEU A 63 -15.03 4.49 16.90
C LEU A 63 -15.35 3.00 16.70
N GLY A 64 -14.39 2.10 16.96
CA GLY A 64 -14.54 0.66 16.76
C GLY A 64 -14.43 0.21 15.29
N LEU A 65 -14.13 1.14 14.36
CA LEU A 65 -13.93 0.83 12.95
C LEU A 65 -12.47 0.43 12.71
N ARG A 66 -12.23 -0.82 12.38
CA ARG A 66 -10.89 -1.38 12.20
C ARG A 66 -10.65 -1.87 10.76
N GLY A 67 -11.20 -1.14 9.79
CA GLY A 67 -11.12 -1.46 8.38
C GLY A 67 -9.76 -1.23 7.77
N ILE A 68 -9.71 -1.39 6.44
CA ILE A 68 -8.45 -1.33 5.67
C ILE A 68 -8.11 0.06 5.16
N PHE A 69 -9.02 1.04 5.24
CA PHE A 69 -8.81 2.40 4.76
C PHE A 69 -8.98 3.45 5.84
N ARG A 70 -7.96 4.28 6.00
CA ARG A 70 -8.03 5.52 6.76
C ARG A 70 -8.28 6.68 5.80
N ILE A 71 -9.27 7.50 6.12
CA ILE A 71 -9.53 8.76 5.45
C ILE A 71 -8.98 9.90 6.31
N THR A 72 -8.15 10.74 5.71
CA THR A 72 -7.59 11.92 6.37
C THR A 72 -7.92 13.15 5.53
N PRO A 73 -8.89 13.97 5.96
CA PRO A 73 -9.24 15.20 5.25
C PRO A 73 -8.20 16.30 5.54
N PHE A 74 -7.84 17.02 4.50
CA PHE A 74 -7.13 18.29 4.53
C PHE A 74 -7.98 19.36 3.84
N LYS A 75 -7.53 20.62 3.85
CA LYS A 75 -8.29 21.72 3.26
C LYS A 75 -8.66 21.46 1.79
N ASP A 76 -7.69 21.02 1.00
CA ASP A 76 -7.82 20.96 -0.46
C ASP A 76 -7.67 19.52 -1.00
N VAL A 77 -7.48 18.52 -0.12
CA VAL A 77 -7.25 17.14 -0.52
C VAL A 77 -7.77 16.14 0.52
N LEU A 78 -8.30 15.04 0.02
CA LEU A 78 -8.69 13.89 0.83
C LEU A 78 -7.67 12.76 0.65
N VAL A 79 -6.92 12.44 1.69
CA VAL A 79 -5.94 11.35 1.62
C VAL A 79 -6.58 10.05 2.10
N VAL A 80 -6.68 9.07 1.20
CA VAL A 80 -7.09 7.70 1.52
C VAL A 80 -5.84 6.83 1.62
N SER A 81 -5.60 6.25 2.78
CA SER A 81 -4.42 5.42 3.03
C SER A 81 -4.78 4.04 3.57
N GLY A 82 -4.07 3.01 3.09
CA GLY A 82 -4.27 1.64 3.56
C GLY A 82 -3.74 1.44 4.97
N THR A 83 -4.44 0.64 5.77
CA THR A 83 -4.12 0.34 7.17
C THR A 83 -4.40 -1.14 7.45
N GLY A 84 -3.51 -1.80 8.15
CA GLY A 84 -3.53 -3.24 8.44
C GLY A 84 -2.20 -3.88 8.16
N VAL A 85 -2.01 -5.13 8.55
CA VAL A 85 -0.83 -5.90 8.20
C VAL A 85 -0.75 -6.04 6.68
N GLY A 86 0.24 -5.36 6.08
CA GLY A 86 0.36 -5.20 4.63
C GLY A 86 0.05 -3.79 4.11
N GLY A 87 -0.44 -2.89 4.97
CA GLY A 87 -0.64 -1.48 4.64
C GLY A 87 -1.47 -1.25 3.38
N GLY A 88 -1.00 -0.35 2.50
CA GLY A 88 -1.68 0.02 1.26
C GLY A 88 -1.93 -1.14 0.29
N SER A 89 -1.16 -2.23 0.38
CA SER A 89 -1.36 -3.39 -0.48
C SER A 89 -2.70 -4.10 -0.26
N LEU A 90 -3.36 -3.87 0.87
CA LEU A 90 -4.67 -4.44 1.16
C LEU A 90 -5.76 -3.85 0.26
N GLY A 91 -5.71 -2.54 0.02
CA GLY A 91 -6.79 -1.82 -0.65
C GLY A 91 -6.47 -1.21 -2.02
N TYR A 92 -5.20 -1.18 -2.48
CA TYR A 92 -4.85 -0.61 -3.78
C TYR A 92 -5.45 -1.39 -4.97
N ALA A 93 -5.52 -0.75 -6.13
CA ALA A 93 -6.08 -1.35 -7.35
C ALA A 93 -5.17 -2.42 -8.00
N MET A 94 -4.02 -2.69 -7.41
CA MET A 94 -3.02 -3.69 -7.83
C MET A 94 -2.17 -3.31 -9.04
N THR A 95 -2.35 -2.14 -9.63
CA THR A 95 -1.51 -1.71 -10.74
C THR A 95 -0.08 -1.45 -10.28
N LEU A 96 0.89 -1.96 -11.05
CA LEU A 96 2.30 -1.96 -10.68
C LEU A 96 3.14 -1.60 -11.90
N TYR A 97 3.27 -0.31 -12.13
CA TYR A 97 4.05 0.23 -13.24
C TYR A 97 5.50 0.55 -12.84
N VAL A 98 6.40 0.40 -13.80
CA VAL A 98 7.69 1.07 -13.75
C VAL A 98 7.47 2.50 -14.28
N PRO A 99 7.92 3.53 -13.58
CA PRO A 99 7.74 4.91 -14.02
C PRO A 99 8.29 5.17 -15.43
N PRO A 100 7.69 6.11 -16.19
CA PRO A 100 8.19 6.50 -17.49
C PRO A 100 9.56 7.19 -17.37
N PRO A 101 10.33 7.30 -18.47
CA PRO A 101 11.67 7.90 -18.47
C PRO A 101 11.74 9.29 -17.84
N ALA A 102 10.71 10.12 -18.02
CA ALA A 102 10.64 11.47 -17.46
C ALA A 102 10.76 11.49 -15.93
N PHE A 103 10.26 10.46 -15.23
CA PHE A 103 10.41 10.33 -13.79
C PHE A 103 11.88 10.26 -13.35
N PHE A 104 12.70 9.49 -14.06
CA PHE A 104 14.10 9.29 -13.70
C PHE A 104 14.98 10.49 -13.99
N SER A 105 14.54 11.36 -14.90
CA SER A 105 15.24 12.59 -15.30
C SER A 105 14.65 13.86 -14.67
N ASP A 106 13.73 13.75 -13.72
CA ASP A 106 13.14 14.92 -13.06
C ASP A 106 14.22 15.84 -12.47
N PRO A 107 14.16 17.17 -12.68
CA PRO A 107 15.16 18.11 -12.21
C PRO A 107 15.44 18.09 -10.71
N GLN A 108 14.48 17.62 -9.90
CA GLN A 108 14.63 17.56 -8.44
C GLN A 108 15.60 16.47 -7.98
N TRP A 109 15.72 15.36 -8.74
CA TRP A 109 16.59 14.23 -8.34
C TRP A 109 17.42 13.64 -9.49
N GLY A 110 17.04 13.82 -10.74
CA GLY A 110 17.67 13.17 -11.89
C GLY A 110 19.16 13.48 -12.07
N ARG A 111 19.63 14.64 -11.53
CA ARG A 111 21.04 15.03 -11.56
C ARG A 111 21.91 14.35 -10.50
N LEU A 112 21.30 13.68 -9.50
CA LEU A 112 22.04 13.09 -8.40
C LEU A 112 22.67 11.74 -8.79
N ARG A 113 21.99 10.97 -9.65
CA ARG A 113 22.42 9.64 -10.10
C ARG A 113 21.67 9.23 -11.38
N ASP A 114 22.17 8.20 -12.06
CA ASP A 114 21.38 7.47 -13.07
C ASP A 114 20.38 6.54 -12.35
N TRP A 115 19.28 7.14 -11.90
CA TRP A 115 18.25 6.40 -11.17
C TRP A 115 17.61 5.29 -11.98
N ARG A 116 17.58 5.40 -13.31
CA ARG A 116 17.02 4.35 -14.17
C ARG A 116 17.87 3.08 -14.10
N ALA A 117 19.18 3.22 -14.25
CA ALA A 117 20.09 2.09 -14.16
C ALA A 117 20.16 1.53 -12.73
N GLU A 118 20.22 2.39 -11.72
CA GLU A 118 20.31 1.96 -10.33
C GLU A 118 19.06 1.24 -9.83
N LEU A 119 17.85 1.70 -10.21
CA LEU A 119 16.60 1.12 -9.74
C LEU A 119 16.10 -0.07 -10.58
N ALA A 120 16.61 -0.28 -11.81
CA ALA A 120 16.15 -1.35 -12.69
C ALA A 120 16.15 -2.74 -12.01
N PRO A 121 17.23 -3.22 -11.36
CA PRO A 121 17.23 -4.54 -10.71
C PRO A 121 16.27 -4.62 -9.52
N HIS A 122 15.99 -3.47 -8.89
CA HIS A 122 15.02 -3.40 -7.79
C HIS A 122 13.59 -3.47 -8.30
N TYR A 123 13.28 -2.87 -9.44
CA TYR A 123 11.98 -3.02 -10.10
C TYR A 123 11.74 -4.46 -10.56
N GLU A 124 12.73 -5.11 -11.15
CA GLU A 124 12.64 -6.53 -11.52
C GLU A 124 12.36 -7.42 -10.31
N THR A 125 13.07 -7.18 -9.21
CA THR A 125 12.83 -7.89 -7.95
C THR A 125 11.43 -7.63 -7.41
N ALA A 126 10.97 -6.38 -7.42
CA ALA A 126 9.64 -6.02 -6.96
C ALA A 126 8.54 -6.65 -7.82
N GLN A 127 8.69 -6.64 -9.15
CA GLN A 127 7.74 -7.27 -10.08
C GLN A 127 7.62 -8.78 -9.81
N ARG A 128 8.74 -9.48 -9.63
CA ARG A 128 8.75 -10.90 -9.29
C ARG A 128 8.10 -11.16 -7.94
N MET A 129 8.48 -10.41 -6.90
CA MET A 129 7.94 -10.59 -5.55
C MET A 129 6.46 -10.25 -5.44
N LEU A 130 5.98 -9.30 -6.21
CA LEU A 130 4.56 -8.91 -6.24
C LEU A 130 3.74 -9.72 -7.26
N GLY A 131 4.36 -10.67 -7.97
CA GLY A 131 3.70 -11.52 -8.94
C GLY A 131 2.97 -10.71 -10.01
N VAL A 132 3.70 -9.76 -10.63
CA VAL A 132 3.12 -8.85 -11.62
C VAL A 132 2.76 -9.62 -12.89
N THR A 133 1.50 -9.50 -13.31
CA THR A 133 0.92 -10.18 -14.47
C THR A 133 0.27 -9.15 -15.40
N ASP A 134 0.37 -9.35 -16.71
CA ASP A 134 -0.25 -8.47 -17.70
C ASP A 134 -1.76 -8.80 -17.82
N VAL A 135 -2.59 -7.75 -17.83
CA VAL A 135 -4.02 -7.91 -18.13
C VAL A 135 -4.18 -8.10 -19.63
N THR A 136 -4.70 -9.23 -20.07
CA THR A 136 -4.87 -9.54 -21.49
C THR A 136 -6.32 -9.36 -21.97
N ALA A 137 -7.30 -9.55 -21.09
CA ALA A 137 -8.72 -9.40 -21.42
C ALA A 137 -9.07 -7.94 -21.71
N ASP A 138 -9.88 -7.73 -22.72
CA ASP A 138 -10.49 -6.44 -23.06
C ASP A 138 -11.89 -6.33 -22.45
N ASP A 139 -12.30 -5.11 -22.16
CA ASP A 139 -13.64 -4.75 -21.70
C ASP A 139 -14.12 -3.45 -22.37
N PRO A 140 -15.40 -3.07 -22.22
CA PRO A 140 -15.94 -1.86 -22.85
C PRO A 140 -15.16 -0.59 -22.52
N ALA A 141 -14.69 -0.43 -21.28
CA ALA A 141 -13.94 0.76 -20.88
C ALA A 141 -12.56 0.85 -21.56
N ASP A 142 -11.94 -0.29 -21.87
CA ASP A 142 -10.72 -0.32 -22.66
C ASP A 142 -10.97 0.18 -24.10
N GLY A 143 -12.12 -0.16 -24.68
CA GLY A 143 -12.57 0.35 -25.98
C GLY A 143 -12.71 1.86 -25.97
N TRP A 144 -13.48 2.39 -25.02
CA TRP A 144 -13.69 3.84 -24.87
C TRP A 144 -12.40 4.61 -24.61
N LEU A 145 -11.49 4.06 -23.80
CA LEU A 145 -10.20 4.70 -23.56
C LEU A 145 -9.36 4.74 -24.84
N ARG A 146 -9.43 3.69 -25.68
CA ARG A 146 -8.78 3.68 -26.99
C ARG A 146 -9.33 4.70 -27.96
N GLU A 147 -10.66 4.80 -28.04
CA GLU A 147 -11.36 5.81 -28.85
C GLU A 147 -10.96 7.23 -28.42
N TYR A 148 -11.00 7.50 -27.11
CA TYR A 148 -10.55 8.78 -26.57
C TYR A 148 -9.07 9.07 -26.87
N ALA A 149 -8.21 8.06 -26.77
CA ALA A 149 -6.80 8.22 -27.10
C ALA A 149 -6.57 8.51 -28.60
N ASP A 150 -7.41 7.97 -29.49
CA ASP A 150 -7.41 8.30 -30.92
C ASP A 150 -7.86 9.75 -31.15
N GLU A 151 -8.93 10.18 -30.48
CA GLU A 151 -9.50 11.54 -30.59
C GLU A 151 -8.46 12.61 -30.19
N ILE A 152 -7.73 12.40 -29.09
CA ILE A 152 -6.70 13.34 -28.61
C ILE A 152 -5.31 13.08 -29.22
N GLY A 153 -5.15 12.15 -30.15
CA GLY A 153 -3.92 11.88 -30.89
C GLY A 153 -2.81 11.18 -30.09
N VAL A 154 -3.16 10.47 -29.01
CA VAL A 154 -2.17 9.80 -28.13
C VAL A 154 -2.32 8.26 -28.11
N ARG A 155 -2.93 7.68 -29.13
CA ARG A 155 -3.16 6.23 -29.25
C ARG A 155 -1.92 5.37 -29.01
N SER A 156 -0.76 5.85 -29.43
CA SER A 156 0.51 5.14 -29.27
C SER A 156 0.92 4.97 -27.79
N THR A 157 0.31 5.72 -26.88
CA THR A 157 0.59 5.65 -25.44
C THR A 157 -0.32 4.64 -24.73
N TYR A 158 -1.38 4.14 -25.38
CA TYR A 158 -2.28 3.14 -24.78
C TYR A 158 -1.50 1.89 -24.35
N ARG A 159 -1.74 1.44 -23.13
CA ARG A 159 -1.14 0.23 -22.55
C ARG A 159 -2.19 -0.55 -21.76
N LYS A 160 -2.11 -1.87 -21.83
CA LYS A 160 -2.80 -2.73 -20.86
C LYS A 160 -2.12 -2.60 -19.50
N ALA A 161 -2.90 -2.71 -18.42
CA ALA A 161 -2.39 -2.62 -17.07
C ALA A 161 -1.58 -3.87 -16.70
N ARG A 162 -0.60 -3.65 -15.84
CA ARG A 162 0.16 -4.70 -15.15
C ARG A 162 -0.27 -4.74 -13.69
N VAL A 163 -0.71 -5.91 -13.24
CA VAL A 163 -1.37 -6.04 -11.93
C VAL A 163 -0.73 -7.13 -11.07
N GLY A 164 -0.72 -6.91 -9.77
CA GLY A 164 -0.27 -7.90 -8.78
C GLY A 164 -1.41 -8.83 -8.39
N ALA A 165 -1.85 -9.71 -9.30
CA ALA A 165 -2.90 -10.68 -9.05
C ALA A 165 -2.67 -11.97 -9.84
N TYR A 166 -3.14 -13.09 -9.28
CA TYR A 166 -3.18 -14.37 -9.99
C TYR A 166 -4.42 -14.38 -10.90
N LEU A 167 -4.20 -14.28 -12.21
CA LEU A 167 -5.27 -14.14 -13.21
C LEU A 167 -5.68 -15.47 -13.82
N ASP A 168 -4.86 -16.52 -13.70
CA ASP A 168 -5.14 -17.86 -14.21
C ASP A 168 -6.09 -18.63 -13.28
N ASP A 169 -6.62 -19.74 -13.75
CA ASP A 169 -7.49 -20.68 -13.00
C ASP A 169 -8.65 -19.99 -12.25
N PRO A 170 -9.57 -19.26 -12.89
CA PRO A 170 -10.60 -18.48 -12.22
C PRO A 170 -11.38 -19.27 -11.14
N GLY A 171 -11.36 -18.79 -9.90
CA GLY A 171 -12.06 -19.40 -8.77
C GLY A 171 -11.41 -20.67 -8.20
N ARG A 172 -10.37 -21.19 -8.81
CA ARG A 172 -9.64 -22.37 -8.34
C ARG A 172 -8.47 -21.96 -7.45
N THR A 173 -8.31 -22.61 -6.31
CA THR A 173 -7.15 -22.44 -5.46
C THR A 173 -6.04 -23.37 -5.89
N VAL A 174 -4.86 -22.83 -6.15
CA VAL A 174 -3.65 -23.55 -6.48
C VAL A 174 -2.59 -23.34 -5.40
N ALA A 175 -1.70 -24.30 -5.23
CA ALA A 175 -0.50 -24.09 -4.44
C ALA A 175 0.34 -22.99 -5.09
N ASP A 176 1.25 -22.38 -4.33
CA ASP A 176 2.07 -21.24 -4.73
C ASP A 176 2.38 -21.15 -6.25
N PRO A 177 1.81 -20.18 -6.99
CA PRO A 177 2.08 -20.03 -8.44
C PRO A 177 3.31 -19.15 -8.74
N TYR A 178 4.01 -18.61 -7.72
CA TYR A 178 5.02 -17.56 -7.92
C TYR A 178 6.42 -17.90 -7.39
N PHE A 179 6.54 -18.76 -6.38
CA PHE A 179 7.77 -18.90 -5.60
C PHE A 179 8.27 -20.34 -5.51
N GLY A 180 7.92 -21.17 -6.49
CA GLY A 180 8.41 -22.55 -6.57
C GLY A 180 7.91 -23.47 -5.45
N GLY A 181 6.77 -23.17 -4.82
CA GLY A 181 6.18 -23.93 -3.72
C GLY A 181 6.52 -23.40 -2.33
N GLU A 182 7.32 -22.35 -2.22
CA GLU A 182 7.67 -21.74 -0.92
C GLU A 182 6.68 -20.67 -0.46
N GLY A 183 5.88 -20.15 -1.37
CA GLY A 183 4.87 -19.14 -1.10
C GLY A 183 3.52 -19.72 -0.68
N PRO A 184 2.57 -18.87 -0.28
CA PRO A 184 1.22 -19.31 0.05
C PRO A 184 0.38 -19.52 -1.21
N ALA A 185 -0.68 -20.33 -1.08
CA ALA A 185 -1.65 -20.59 -2.14
C ALA A 185 -2.31 -19.30 -2.67
N ARG A 186 -2.83 -19.37 -3.90
CA ARG A 186 -3.64 -18.32 -4.52
C ARG A 186 -4.91 -18.92 -5.09
N THR A 187 -5.99 -18.12 -5.05
CA THR A 187 -7.22 -18.44 -5.78
C THR A 187 -7.26 -17.56 -7.03
N GLY A 188 -7.52 -18.15 -8.19
CA GLY A 188 -7.55 -17.42 -9.44
C GLY A 188 -8.62 -16.33 -9.47
N CYS A 189 -8.32 -15.21 -10.11
CA CYS A 189 -9.21 -14.05 -10.20
C CYS A 189 -10.49 -14.38 -10.96
N ILE A 190 -11.65 -14.08 -10.38
CA ILE A 190 -12.98 -14.26 -10.99
C ILE A 190 -13.50 -12.98 -11.64
N SER A 191 -12.66 -11.98 -11.81
CA SER A 191 -13.02 -10.70 -12.43
C SER A 191 -14.22 -10.00 -11.77
N CYS A 192 -14.31 -10.03 -10.44
CA CYS A 192 -15.46 -9.51 -9.69
C CYS A 192 -15.41 -8.00 -9.39
N GLY A 193 -14.35 -7.28 -9.78
CA GLY A 193 -14.18 -5.85 -9.53
C GLY A 193 -13.91 -5.45 -8.07
N ARG A 194 -13.73 -6.39 -7.14
CA ARG A 194 -13.55 -6.13 -5.70
C ARG A 194 -12.10 -5.84 -5.29
N CYS A 195 -11.25 -5.42 -6.23
CA CYS A 195 -9.84 -5.23 -5.93
C CYS A 195 -9.60 -4.21 -4.82
N MET A 196 -10.37 -3.14 -4.80
CA MET A 196 -10.23 -2.04 -3.83
C MET A 196 -10.99 -2.26 -2.51
N VAL A 197 -11.65 -3.39 -2.35
CA VAL A 197 -12.19 -3.82 -1.04
C VAL A 197 -11.33 -4.94 -0.40
N GLY A 198 -10.13 -5.19 -0.91
CA GLY A 198 -9.15 -6.10 -0.30
C GLY A 198 -9.06 -7.48 -0.94
N CYS A 199 -9.89 -7.79 -1.95
CA CYS A 199 -9.93 -9.07 -2.66
C CYS A 199 -10.28 -10.29 -1.77
N PRO A 200 -11.55 -10.45 -1.36
CA PRO A 200 -11.96 -11.58 -0.53
C PRO A 200 -11.86 -12.96 -1.23
N ILE A 201 -11.53 -12.96 -2.53
CA ILE A 201 -11.30 -14.18 -3.33
C ILE A 201 -9.91 -14.77 -3.09
N GLY A 202 -8.93 -13.93 -2.76
CA GLY A 202 -7.56 -14.38 -2.54
C GLY A 202 -6.63 -14.31 -3.76
N ALA A 203 -7.07 -13.71 -4.87
CA ALA A 203 -6.25 -13.57 -6.08
C ALA A 203 -5.16 -12.50 -5.97
N LYS A 204 -5.37 -11.48 -5.14
CA LYS A 204 -4.50 -10.32 -5.00
C LYS A 204 -3.19 -10.67 -4.29
N ASN A 205 -2.07 -10.23 -4.84
CA ASN A 205 -0.74 -10.37 -4.26
C ASN A 205 -0.45 -9.23 -3.26
N SER A 206 -1.16 -9.24 -2.13
CA SER A 206 -0.88 -8.34 -1.02
C SER A 206 0.40 -8.74 -0.28
N LEU A 207 1.01 -7.81 0.45
CA LEU A 207 2.28 -8.02 1.16
C LEU A 207 2.28 -9.18 2.17
N PRO A 208 1.17 -9.53 2.86
CA PRO A 208 1.09 -10.76 3.64
C PRO A 208 1.35 -12.06 2.85
N LYS A 209 1.18 -12.03 1.53
CA LYS A 209 1.35 -13.19 0.65
C LYS A 209 2.72 -13.26 -0.04
N ASN A 210 3.60 -12.31 0.22
CA ASN A 210 4.95 -12.26 -0.35
C ASN A 210 5.98 -11.76 0.66
N TYR A 211 6.34 -10.48 0.70
CA TYR A 211 7.39 -9.97 1.57
C TYR A 211 7.20 -10.33 3.05
N LEU A 212 6.01 -10.14 3.62
CA LEU A 212 5.76 -10.49 5.02
C LEU A 212 5.69 -12.00 5.25
N TRP A 213 5.20 -12.76 4.26
CA TRP A 213 5.24 -14.22 4.31
C TRP A 213 6.65 -14.73 4.50
N PHE A 214 7.56 -14.31 3.63
CA PHE A 214 8.96 -14.74 3.70
C PHE A 214 9.70 -14.17 4.91
N ALA A 215 9.40 -12.92 5.33
CA ALA A 215 9.96 -12.36 6.54
C ALA A 215 9.61 -13.21 7.78
N ARG A 216 8.34 -13.59 7.93
CA ARG A 216 7.87 -14.48 9.02
C ARG A 216 8.54 -15.86 8.99
N ARG A 217 8.67 -16.46 7.82
CA ARG A 217 9.37 -17.76 7.67
C ARG A 217 10.85 -17.67 8.06
N ARG A 218 11.43 -16.49 8.07
CA ARG A 218 12.79 -16.18 8.54
C ARG A 218 12.83 -15.66 9.98
N GLY A 219 11.73 -15.78 10.72
CA GLY A 219 11.67 -15.45 12.15
C GLY A 219 11.21 -14.04 12.49
N ALA A 220 10.91 -13.17 11.51
CA ALA A 220 10.37 -11.84 11.80
C ALA A 220 9.00 -11.94 12.51
N LYS A 221 8.84 -11.18 13.59
CA LYS A 221 7.62 -11.11 14.40
C LYS A 221 6.77 -9.93 13.96
N VAL A 222 5.55 -10.15 13.49
CA VAL A 222 4.62 -9.07 13.12
C VAL A 222 3.55 -8.95 14.19
N GLN A 223 3.49 -7.78 14.84
CA GLN A 223 2.53 -7.46 15.89
C GLN A 223 1.50 -6.46 15.34
N ALA A 224 0.30 -6.96 15.07
CA ALA A 224 -0.85 -6.14 14.68
C ALA A 224 -1.44 -5.39 15.88
N ASP A 225 -2.30 -4.40 15.58
CA ASP A 225 -3.00 -3.57 16.56
C ASP A 225 -2.06 -2.85 17.56
N ARG A 226 -0.83 -2.50 17.12
CA ARG A 226 0.19 -1.82 17.91
C ARG A 226 0.57 -0.49 17.27
N GLN A 227 0.09 0.61 17.82
CA GLN A 227 0.41 1.96 17.38
C GLN A 227 1.65 2.46 18.10
N VAL A 228 2.71 2.78 17.35
CA VAL A 228 3.88 3.48 17.89
C VAL A 228 3.50 4.92 18.18
N VAL A 229 3.84 5.39 19.38
CA VAL A 229 3.49 6.71 19.89
C VAL A 229 4.69 7.57 20.27
N ALA A 230 5.87 6.97 20.50
CA ALA A 230 7.11 7.69 20.71
C ALA A 230 8.31 6.85 20.23
N LEU A 231 9.38 7.54 19.87
CA LEU A 231 10.66 6.98 19.45
C LEU A 231 11.76 7.76 20.17
N ARG A 232 12.53 7.08 21.02
CA ARG A 232 13.56 7.68 21.86
C ARG A 232 14.91 7.05 21.61
N PRO A 233 15.96 7.83 21.34
CA PRO A 233 17.30 7.32 21.29
C PRO A 233 17.82 7.02 22.69
N ILE A 234 18.59 5.94 22.84
CA ILE A 234 19.34 5.64 24.04
C ILE A 234 20.77 6.11 23.79
N ASP A 235 21.34 6.90 24.73
CA ASP A 235 22.69 7.47 24.59
C ASP A 235 22.90 8.17 23.23
N GLU A 236 21.96 9.07 22.87
CA GLU A 236 21.97 9.80 21.59
C GLU A 236 21.95 8.88 20.35
N GLY A 237 21.38 7.67 20.49
CA GLY A 237 21.29 6.66 19.45
C GLY A 237 22.44 5.66 19.41
N ARG A 238 23.52 5.89 20.15
CA ARG A 238 24.64 4.93 20.28
C ARG A 238 24.27 3.68 21.06
N GLY A 239 23.38 3.82 22.03
CA GLY A 239 22.84 2.75 22.86
C GLY A 239 21.58 2.09 22.28
N GLY A 240 21.19 2.40 21.03
CA GLY A 240 19.97 1.89 20.41
C GLY A 240 18.75 2.77 20.63
N TRP A 241 17.58 2.17 20.64
CA TRP A 241 16.30 2.85 20.59
C TRP A 241 15.25 2.26 21.51
N GLU A 242 14.45 3.10 22.13
CA GLU A 242 13.19 2.75 22.77
C GLU A 242 12.01 3.11 21.87
N VAL A 243 11.26 2.11 21.44
CA VAL A 243 10.05 2.26 20.65
C VAL A 243 8.85 2.07 21.56
N VAL A 244 8.17 3.17 21.88
CA VAL A 244 6.98 3.15 22.73
C VAL A 244 5.74 2.92 21.90
N HIS A 245 4.98 1.89 22.22
CA HIS A 245 3.77 1.56 21.47
C HIS A 245 2.59 1.18 22.38
N GLU A 246 1.38 1.39 21.88
CA GLU A 246 0.14 1.17 22.61
C GLU A 246 -0.80 0.26 21.79
N ARG A 247 -1.76 -0.34 22.47
CA ARG A 247 -2.88 -1.00 21.79
C ARG A 247 -3.69 0.03 21.01
N THR A 248 -3.83 -0.19 19.73
CA THR A 248 -4.50 0.74 18.83
C THR A 248 -5.96 0.98 19.23
N GLY A 249 -6.37 2.26 19.27
CA GLY A 249 -7.74 2.67 19.55
C GLY A 249 -8.21 2.46 20.99
N ALA A 250 -7.34 2.06 21.90
CA ALA A 250 -7.70 1.89 23.30
C ALA A 250 -7.91 3.25 23.99
N TRP A 251 -9.05 3.42 24.67
CA TRP A 251 -9.37 4.63 25.44
C TRP A 251 -8.78 4.59 26.84
N LEU A 252 -8.98 3.50 27.58
CA LEU A 252 -8.61 3.36 28.98
C LEU A 252 -7.39 2.43 29.18
N ARG A 253 -7.45 1.21 28.68
CA ARG A 253 -6.37 0.21 28.83
C ARG A 253 -5.46 0.24 27.62
N LYS A 254 -4.60 1.25 27.51
CA LYS A 254 -3.71 1.45 26.37
C LYS A 254 -2.64 0.36 26.21
N GLN A 255 -2.38 -0.42 27.26
CA GLN A 255 -1.35 -1.47 27.26
C GLN A 255 -0.04 -0.96 26.67
N ARG A 256 0.42 0.19 27.19
CA ARG A 256 1.69 0.79 26.77
C ARG A 256 2.83 -0.16 27.04
N ARG A 257 3.70 -0.32 26.05
CA ARG A 257 4.90 -1.16 26.09
C ARG A 257 6.05 -0.40 25.46
N VAL A 258 7.26 -0.76 25.86
CA VAL A 258 8.50 -0.29 25.26
C VAL A 258 9.20 -1.52 24.66
N THR A 259 9.59 -1.42 23.40
CA THR A 259 10.45 -2.40 22.74
C THR A 259 11.80 -1.74 22.52
N ARG A 260 12.87 -2.32 23.04
CA ARG A 260 14.24 -1.86 22.86
C ARG A 260 14.87 -2.56 21.67
N ALA A 261 15.50 -1.79 20.77
CA ALA A 261 16.15 -2.32 19.58
C ALA A 261 17.48 -1.61 19.29
N ARG A 262 18.40 -2.30 18.62
CA ARG A 262 19.65 -1.69 18.12
C ARG A 262 19.37 -0.68 17.03
N GLY A 263 18.41 -0.97 16.14
CA GLY A 263 18.03 -0.11 15.04
C GLY A 263 16.52 -0.02 14.84
N VAL A 264 16.09 1.04 14.19
CA VAL A 264 14.67 1.29 13.87
C VAL A 264 14.52 1.67 12.40
N VAL A 265 13.53 1.07 11.74
CA VAL A 265 13.06 1.49 10.42
C VAL A 265 11.72 2.17 10.57
N VAL A 266 11.64 3.46 10.25
CA VAL A 266 10.38 4.21 10.29
C VAL A 266 9.69 4.14 8.94
N ALA A 267 8.68 3.27 8.82
CA ALA A 267 7.95 2.95 7.60
C ALA A 267 6.42 3.10 7.76
N GLY A 268 6.00 4.09 8.55
CA GLY A 268 4.59 4.36 8.87
C GLY A 268 3.77 5.02 7.74
N GLY A 269 4.26 5.01 6.49
CA GLY A 269 3.71 5.77 5.37
C GLY A 269 3.98 7.27 5.49
N ALA A 270 3.66 8.06 4.45
CA ALA A 270 3.99 9.48 4.41
C ALA A 270 3.43 10.23 5.63
N LEU A 271 2.14 10.07 5.92
CA LEU A 271 1.50 10.79 7.04
C LEU A 271 1.95 10.26 8.41
N GLY A 272 2.03 8.93 8.58
CA GLY A 272 2.41 8.32 9.85
C GLY A 272 3.86 8.59 10.22
N THR A 273 4.77 8.49 9.28
CA THR A 273 6.20 8.78 9.45
C THR A 273 6.43 10.24 9.84
N ASN A 274 5.88 11.18 9.04
CA ASN A 274 6.02 12.61 9.32
C ASN A 274 5.44 12.98 10.69
N ARG A 275 4.27 12.46 11.04
CA ARG A 275 3.64 12.72 12.35
C ARG A 275 4.49 12.21 13.51
N LEU A 276 5.00 10.96 13.41
CA LEU A 276 5.83 10.37 14.48
C LEU A 276 7.12 11.16 14.69
N LEU A 277 7.81 11.50 13.60
CA LEU A 277 9.07 12.23 13.67
C LEU A 277 8.86 13.70 14.11
N ALA A 278 7.81 14.36 13.62
CA ALA A 278 7.49 15.71 14.06
C ALA A 278 7.14 15.76 15.57
N GLN A 279 6.40 14.75 16.07
CA GLN A 279 6.11 14.62 17.49
C GLN A 279 7.39 14.38 18.29
N ALA A 280 8.27 13.46 17.86
CA ALA A 280 9.54 13.19 18.55
C ALA A 280 10.44 14.44 18.62
N ARG A 281 10.43 15.29 17.57
CA ARG A 281 11.13 16.58 17.61
C ARG A 281 10.50 17.54 18.60
N ALA A 282 9.17 17.66 18.63
CA ALA A 282 8.45 18.55 19.53
C ALA A 282 8.60 18.14 21.02
N ASP A 283 8.64 16.84 21.29
CA ASP A 283 8.84 16.28 22.62
C ASP A 283 10.31 16.37 23.10
N GLY A 284 11.24 16.76 22.21
CA GLY A 284 12.67 16.83 22.52
C GLY A 284 13.39 15.48 22.46
N ASP A 285 12.71 14.39 22.08
CA ASP A 285 13.30 13.06 21.92
C ASP A 285 14.29 13.02 20.74
N LEU A 286 14.01 13.78 19.65
CA LEU A 286 14.86 13.91 18.45
C LEU A 286 15.05 15.39 18.06
N PRO A 287 15.79 16.19 18.87
CA PRO A 287 15.89 17.64 18.67
C PRO A 287 16.65 18.02 17.39
N ASN A 288 17.54 17.15 16.91
CA ASN A 288 18.40 17.41 15.75
C ASN A 288 17.77 17.06 14.39
N LEU A 289 16.48 16.66 14.37
CA LEU A 289 15.77 16.47 13.12
C LEU A 289 15.70 17.79 12.32
N SER A 290 15.94 17.69 11.02
CA SER A 290 15.91 18.84 10.12
C SER A 290 14.64 19.68 10.29
N PRO A 291 14.73 21.03 10.32
CA PRO A 291 13.55 21.90 10.31
C PRO A 291 12.70 21.72 9.04
N ARG A 292 13.28 21.15 7.99
CA ARG A 292 12.59 20.84 6.72
C ARG A 292 11.68 19.61 6.81
N LEU A 293 11.69 18.88 7.93
CA LEU A 293 10.80 17.74 8.12
C LEU A 293 9.33 18.18 8.03
N GLY A 294 8.61 17.57 7.09
CA GLY A 294 7.22 17.88 6.80
C GLY A 294 7.02 18.94 5.72
N ASP A 295 8.08 19.59 5.24
CA ASP A 295 7.98 20.50 4.11
C ASP A 295 7.75 19.73 2.80
N LEU A 296 6.88 20.29 1.95
CA LEU A 296 6.60 19.76 0.61
C LEU A 296 6.17 18.27 0.62
N VAL A 297 5.44 17.83 1.65
CA VAL A 297 4.79 16.52 1.61
C VAL A 297 3.80 16.48 0.47
N ARG A 298 3.95 15.51 -0.42
CA ARG A 298 3.14 15.38 -1.63
C ARG A 298 2.25 14.15 -1.55
N THR A 299 1.11 14.24 -2.19
CA THR A 299 0.27 13.08 -2.53
C THR A 299 0.70 12.54 -3.90
N ASN A 300 0.05 11.47 -4.38
CA ASN A 300 0.18 11.02 -5.77
C ASN A 300 -0.50 11.96 -6.78
N SER A 301 -1.10 13.08 -6.33
CA SER A 301 -1.80 14.07 -7.15
C SER A 301 -2.88 13.46 -8.04
N GLU A 302 -3.57 12.45 -7.51
CA GLU A 302 -4.63 11.74 -8.22
C GLU A 302 -5.94 12.54 -8.17
N ALA A 303 -6.56 12.71 -9.35
CA ALA A 303 -7.92 13.19 -9.48
C ALA A 303 -8.81 12.04 -9.92
N VAL A 304 -9.86 11.74 -9.15
CA VAL A 304 -10.81 10.68 -9.47
C VAL A 304 -12.05 11.32 -10.08
N LEU A 305 -12.24 11.10 -11.38
CA LEU A 305 -13.43 11.57 -12.12
C LEU A 305 -14.41 10.40 -12.26
N ALA A 306 -15.71 10.66 -12.11
CA ALA A 306 -16.73 9.64 -12.26
C ALA A 306 -17.61 9.93 -13.48
N VAL A 307 -17.80 8.92 -14.30
CA VAL A 307 -18.70 8.96 -15.45
C VAL A 307 -19.79 7.92 -15.24
N THR A 308 -21.04 8.30 -15.43
CA THR A 308 -22.18 7.38 -15.46
C THR A 308 -22.40 6.90 -16.88
N VAL A 309 -22.36 5.61 -17.09
CA VAL A 309 -22.63 4.98 -18.38
C VAL A 309 -24.04 4.44 -18.38
N PRO A 310 -24.86 4.71 -19.43
CA PRO A 310 -26.18 4.11 -19.60
C PRO A 310 -26.11 2.57 -19.55
N GLU A 311 -27.12 1.92 -18.97
CA GLU A 311 -27.10 0.47 -18.73
C GLU A 311 -26.95 -0.33 -20.04
N GLU A 312 -27.60 0.11 -21.12
CA GLU A 312 -27.54 -0.50 -22.44
C GLU A 312 -26.12 -0.46 -23.07
N ARG A 313 -25.25 0.46 -22.61
CA ARG A 313 -23.86 0.59 -23.04
C ARG A 313 -22.88 -0.02 -22.07
N ALA A 314 -23.29 -0.28 -20.83
CA ALA A 314 -22.40 -0.75 -19.76
C ALA A 314 -21.93 -2.19 -19.99
N GLY A 315 -22.76 -3.06 -20.58
CA GLY A 315 -22.44 -4.48 -20.76
C GLY A 315 -21.92 -5.12 -19.47
N ASP A 316 -20.88 -5.93 -19.58
CA ASP A 316 -20.19 -6.57 -18.44
C ASP A 316 -19.09 -5.69 -17.81
N LEU A 317 -19.23 -4.36 -17.85
CA LEU A 317 -18.23 -3.40 -17.35
C LEU A 317 -17.74 -3.69 -15.92
N GLN A 318 -18.56 -4.36 -15.12
CA GLN A 318 -18.21 -4.68 -13.73
C GLN A 318 -17.45 -6.02 -13.56
N ARG A 319 -17.31 -6.83 -14.63
CA ARG A 319 -16.63 -8.13 -14.62
C ARG A 319 -15.19 -8.00 -15.09
N ARG A 320 -14.37 -7.34 -14.27
CA ARG A 320 -12.95 -7.08 -14.57
C ARG A 320 -12.15 -6.87 -13.28
N VAL A 321 -10.83 -6.82 -13.38
CA VAL A 321 -9.99 -6.21 -12.33
C VAL A 321 -10.22 -4.69 -12.32
N ALA A 322 -9.92 -4.02 -11.21
CA ALA A 322 -10.28 -2.61 -11.04
C ALA A 322 -9.74 -1.71 -12.17
N ILE A 323 -8.50 -1.92 -12.60
CA ILE A 323 -7.84 -1.17 -13.67
C ILE A 323 -7.30 -2.16 -14.70
N THR A 324 -7.62 -1.96 -15.99
CA THR A 324 -7.23 -2.84 -17.09
C THR A 324 -6.37 -2.17 -18.15
N SER A 325 -6.43 -0.83 -18.25
CA SER A 325 -5.66 -0.07 -19.23
C SER A 325 -5.42 1.38 -18.83
N SER A 326 -4.49 2.01 -19.52
CA SER A 326 -4.11 3.40 -19.29
C SER A 326 -3.58 4.07 -20.56
N ILE A 327 -3.55 5.41 -20.54
CA ILE A 327 -2.94 6.28 -21.56
C ILE A 327 -2.11 7.38 -20.91
N TYR A 328 -1.23 7.99 -21.68
CA TYR A 328 -0.44 9.16 -21.28
C TYR A 328 -0.72 10.30 -22.29
N PRO A 329 -1.61 11.27 -21.95
CA PRO A 329 -1.84 12.45 -22.78
C PRO A 329 -0.58 13.30 -22.99
N ASP A 330 0.26 13.33 -21.99
CA ASP A 330 1.58 13.98 -21.97
C ASP A 330 2.54 13.19 -21.04
N PRO A 331 3.84 13.54 -21.01
CA PRO A 331 4.82 12.79 -20.18
C PRO A 331 4.57 12.82 -18.67
N HIS A 332 3.71 13.69 -18.17
CA HIS A 332 3.45 13.90 -16.75
C HIS A 332 2.03 13.53 -16.32
N THR A 333 1.15 13.23 -17.28
CA THR A 333 -0.25 12.88 -17.01
C THR A 333 -0.53 11.43 -17.38
N HIS A 334 -1.10 10.68 -16.45
CA HIS A 334 -1.48 9.28 -16.61
C HIS A 334 -2.98 9.13 -16.34
N ILE A 335 -3.71 8.58 -17.29
CA ILE A 335 -5.16 8.34 -17.17
C ILE A 335 -5.41 6.83 -17.19
N GLU A 336 -6.18 6.36 -16.21
CA GLU A 336 -6.58 4.96 -16.08
C GLU A 336 -8.09 4.83 -16.00
N THR A 337 -8.62 3.76 -16.60
CA THR A 337 -10.03 3.39 -16.40
C THR A 337 -10.18 2.61 -15.10
N VAL A 338 -10.91 3.14 -14.13
CA VAL A 338 -11.15 2.47 -12.84
C VAL A 338 -12.61 2.04 -12.75
N VAL A 339 -12.84 0.77 -12.43
CA VAL A 339 -14.17 0.24 -12.17
C VAL A 339 -14.22 -0.32 -10.74
N TYR A 340 -15.22 0.15 -10.00
CA TYR A 340 -15.62 -0.45 -8.74
C TYR A 340 -16.72 -1.48 -9.06
N GLY A 341 -16.54 -2.74 -8.66
CA GLY A 341 -17.55 -3.77 -8.84
C GLY A 341 -18.91 -3.41 -8.21
N LYS A 342 -19.91 -4.28 -8.38
CA LYS A 342 -21.29 -4.06 -7.86
C LYS A 342 -21.33 -3.66 -6.39
N GLU A 343 -20.37 -4.11 -5.60
CA GLU A 343 -20.26 -3.84 -4.18
C GLU A 343 -19.60 -2.50 -3.85
N GLY A 344 -19.18 -1.72 -4.84
CA GLY A 344 -18.53 -0.41 -4.70
C GLY A 344 -19.48 0.78 -4.49
N GLY A 345 -20.75 0.56 -4.27
CA GLY A 345 -21.79 1.59 -4.29
C GLY A 345 -21.63 2.76 -3.31
N ALA A 346 -20.97 2.56 -2.15
CA ALA A 346 -20.72 3.66 -1.21
C ALA A 346 -19.73 4.70 -1.75
N MET A 347 -18.90 4.35 -2.74
CA MET A 347 -17.96 5.29 -3.35
C MET A 347 -18.67 6.44 -4.07
N ARG A 348 -19.92 6.24 -4.53
CA ARG A 348 -20.73 7.31 -5.16
C ARG A 348 -20.95 8.51 -4.25
N SER A 349 -21.00 8.30 -2.92
CA SER A 349 -21.15 9.38 -1.94
C SER A 349 -19.90 10.26 -1.78
N MET A 350 -18.77 9.84 -2.33
CA MET A 350 -17.51 10.59 -2.28
C MET A 350 -17.34 11.55 -3.47
N PHE A 351 -18.19 11.46 -4.48
CA PHE A 351 -18.16 12.34 -5.64
C PHE A 351 -19.09 13.53 -5.45
N SER A 352 -18.62 14.74 -5.74
CA SER A 352 -19.42 15.92 -5.91
C SER A 352 -19.70 16.17 -7.40
N LEU A 353 -20.82 16.81 -7.72
CA LEU A 353 -21.05 17.29 -9.08
C LEU A 353 -19.98 18.34 -9.40
N MET A 354 -19.30 18.17 -10.54
CA MET A 354 -18.47 19.24 -11.08
C MET A 354 -19.40 20.32 -11.62
N THR A 355 -19.44 21.45 -10.91
CA THR A 355 -20.04 22.70 -11.47
C THR A 355 -18.89 23.46 -12.12
N GLY A 356 -19.00 23.64 -13.43
CA GLY A 356 -18.11 24.51 -14.23
C GLY A 356 -18.35 25.99 -13.92
#